data_eedfa216ce22ee8ad30cc3d127ac14bd
#
_entry.id   eedfa216ce22ee8ad30cc3d127ac14bd
#
_cell.length_a   1.000
_cell.length_b   1.000
_cell.length_c   1.000
_cell.angle_alpha   90.00
_cell.angle_beta   90.00
_cell.angle_gamma   90.00
#
_symmetry.space_group_name_H-M   'P 1'
#
loop_
_entity.id
_entity.type
_entity.pdbx_description
1 polymer ?
#
loop_
_entity_poly.entity_id
_entity_poly.type
_entity_poly.pdbx_seq_one_letter_code
_entity_poly.pdbx_strand_id
1 'polypeptide(L)'
;MQKLTVEELLAKDLSWFDTCSVEELEGFIETLESAVASDHITQMTLKILINSLYGALANSFFLLANPDMAAAITSSGRFFIQLVASNVERELQALLPSEKPYICYGDTDSFYYTLQPIVSHKFGENADASTPGIIDWVDSFEKKVIQRIIQDSIAEYAEILNIDDPSQIGVEREIISDRAFFVAKKRYAA
;
A
#
# COMPACT_ATOMS: atom_id res chain seq x y z
N MET A 1 11.98 -32.46 23.09
CA MET A 1 11.67 -31.01 23.01
C MET A 1 10.20 -30.85 22.63
N GLN A 2 9.44 -30.08 23.40
CA GLN A 2 8.07 -29.78 23.08
C GLN A 2 8.10 -28.72 21.94
N LYS A 3 7.55 -29.05 20.76
CA LYS A 3 7.43 -28.07 19.67
C LYS A 3 6.39 -27.05 20.10
N LEU A 4 6.84 -25.82 20.29
CA LEU A 4 5.94 -24.69 20.53
C LEU A 4 5.21 -24.33 19.24
N THR A 5 3.95 -23.97 19.36
CA THR A 5 3.16 -23.43 18.25
C THR A 5 3.54 -21.97 17.98
N VAL A 6 3.17 -21.45 16.80
CA VAL A 6 3.39 -20.04 16.44
C VAL A 6 2.75 -19.10 17.45
N GLU A 7 1.51 -19.39 17.89
CA GLU A 7 0.79 -18.59 18.88
C GLU A 7 1.52 -18.57 20.24
N GLU A 8 2.04 -19.73 20.67
CA GLU A 8 2.83 -19.83 21.90
C GLU A 8 4.16 -19.07 21.81
N LEU A 9 4.80 -19.02 20.62
CA LEU A 9 6.02 -18.25 20.39
C LEU A 9 5.74 -16.75 20.40
N LEU A 10 4.68 -16.30 19.72
CA LEU A 10 4.29 -14.88 19.67
C LEU A 10 3.82 -14.33 21.02
N ALA A 11 3.40 -15.19 21.93
CA ALA A 11 3.02 -14.82 23.30
C ALA A 11 4.21 -14.68 24.26
N LYS A 12 5.45 -15.00 23.83
CA LYS A 12 6.64 -14.89 24.66
C LYS A 12 7.17 -13.46 24.70
N ASP A 13 7.67 -13.06 25.88
CA ASP A 13 8.44 -11.83 26.02
C ASP A 13 9.84 -11.98 25.39
N LEU A 14 10.39 -10.89 24.87
CA LEU A 14 11.72 -10.86 24.25
C LEU A 14 12.81 -11.41 25.18
N SER A 15 12.74 -11.11 26.48
CA SER A 15 13.68 -11.62 27.48
C SER A 15 13.67 -13.15 27.63
N TRP A 16 12.59 -13.82 27.24
CA TRP A 16 12.52 -15.27 27.28
C TRP A 16 13.44 -15.89 26.22
N PHE A 17 13.56 -15.26 25.05
CA PHE A 17 14.43 -15.76 23.97
C PHE A 17 15.92 -15.69 24.34
N ASP A 18 16.32 -14.77 25.24
CA ASP A 18 17.70 -14.70 25.76
C ASP A 18 18.07 -15.92 26.62
N THR A 19 17.09 -16.69 27.10
CA THR A 19 17.30 -17.91 27.89
C THR A 19 17.38 -19.19 27.06
N CYS A 20 17.08 -19.11 25.75
CA CYS A 20 17.03 -20.24 24.85
C CYS A 20 18.43 -20.60 24.32
N SER A 21 18.66 -21.87 24.02
CA SER A 21 19.86 -22.30 23.30
C SER A 21 19.79 -21.91 21.82
N VAL A 22 20.94 -21.91 21.14
CA VAL A 22 21.00 -21.61 19.70
C VAL A 22 20.16 -22.58 18.88
N GLU A 23 20.21 -23.86 19.19
CA GLU A 23 19.44 -24.90 18.49
C GLU A 23 17.91 -24.73 18.70
N GLU A 24 17.49 -24.23 19.88
CA GLU A 24 16.08 -23.92 20.13
C GLU A 24 15.65 -22.69 19.33
N LEU A 25 16.46 -21.65 19.27
CA LEU A 25 16.18 -20.46 18.48
C LEU A 25 16.11 -20.78 16.98
N GLU A 26 17.01 -21.59 16.45
CA GLU A 26 16.96 -22.07 15.07
C GLU A 26 15.66 -22.82 14.77
N GLY A 27 15.24 -23.71 15.67
CA GLY A 27 13.97 -24.44 15.54
C GLY A 27 12.73 -23.52 15.59
N PHE A 28 12.78 -22.45 16.36
CA PHE A 28 11.71 -21.45 16.41
C PHE A 28 11.66 -20.62 15.13
N ILE A 29 12.83 -20.21 14.61
CA ILE A 29 12.95 -19.51 13.33
C ILE A 29 12.34 -20.36 12.21
N GLU A 30 12.71 -21.63 12.09
CA GLU A 30 12.16 -22.55 11.09
C GLU A 30 10.65 -22.68 11.19
N THR A 31 10.11 -22.74 12.41
CA THR A 31 8.66 -22.80 12.66
C THR A 31 7.96 -21.54 12.18
N LEU A 32 8.50 -20.38 12.51
CA LEU A 32 7.96 -19.09 12.09
C LEU A 32 8.06 -18.87 10.58
N GLU A 33 9.19 -19.19 9.97
CA GLU A 33 9.39 -19.10 8.51
C GLU A 33 8.41 -20.01 7.75
N SER A 34 8.17 -21.23 8.25
CA SER A 34 7.19 -22.15 7.68
C SER A 34 5.77 -21.60 7.76
N ALA A 35 5.40 -20.97 8.87
CA ALA A 35 4.10 -20.35 9.05
C ALA A 35 3.92 -19.14 8.11
N VAL A 36 4.92 -18.26 8.03
CA VAL A 36 4.91 -17.11 7.11
C VAL A 36 4.76 -17.56 5.66
N ALA A 37 5.49 -18.61 5.25
CA ALA A 37 5.37 -19.18 3.92
C ALA A 37 3.95 -19.73 3.64
N SER A 38 3.35 -20.43 4.62
CA SER A 38 1.98 -20.94 4.53
C SER A 38 0.95 -19.82 4.38
N ASP A 39 1.07 -18.77 5.20
CA ASP A 39 0.18 -17.62 5.16
C ASP A 39 0.31 -16.85 3.83
N HIS A 40 1.53 -16.71 3.34
CA HIS A 40 1.78 -16.10 2.03
C HIS A 40 1.11 -16.90 0.90
N ILE A 41 1.23 -18.22 0.88
CA ILE A 41 0.56 -19.09 -0.10
C ILE A 41 -0.96 -18.93 -0.01
N THR A 42 -1.51 -18.91 1.19
CA THR A 42 -2.95 -18.73 1.42
C THR A 42 -3.43 -17.38 0.90
N GLN A 43 -2.73 -16.31 1.24
CA GLN A 43 -3.02 -14.95 0.76
C GLN A 43 -2.98 -14.87 -0.77
N MET A 44 -1.94 -15.43 -1.40
CA MET A 44 -1.80 -15.45 -2.85
C MET A 44 -2.92 -16.25 -3.52
N THR A 45 -3.31 -17.39 -2.94
CA THR A 45 -4.40 -18.23 -3.44
C THR A 45 -5.73 -17.48 -3.40
N LEU A 46 -6.04 -16.82 -2.29
CA LEU A 46 -7.24 -16.00 -2.16
C LEU A 46 -7.25 -14.82 -3.14
N LYS A 47 -6.12 -14.14 -3.31
CA LYS A 47 -5.96 -13.05 -4.29
C LYS A 47 -6.23 -13.54 -5.72
N ILE A 48 -5.68 -14.70 -6.10
CA ILE A 48 -5.91 -15.31 -7.42
C ILE A 48 -7.39 -15.67 -7.58
N LEU A 49 -8.02 -16.25 -6.55
CA LEU A 49 -9.42 -16.63 -6.58
C LEU A 49 -10.35 -15.42 -6.79
N ILE A 50 -10.14 -14.34 -6.05
CA ILE A 50 -10.91 -13.08 -6.17
C ILE A 50 -10.73 -12.48 -7.56
N ASN A 51 -9.49 -12.41 -8.06
CA ASN A 51 -9.22 -11.89 -9.40
C ASN A 51 -9.81 -12.77 -10.50
N SER A 52 -9.86 -14.09 -10.30
CA SER A 52 -10.48 -15.03 -11.23
C SER A 52 -12.00 -14.86 -11.29
N LEU A 53 -12.63 -14.57 -10.16
CA LEU A 53 -14.08 -14.30 -10.11
C LEU A 53 -14.45 -13.06 -10.95
N TYR A 54 -13.67 -11.97 -10.80
CA TYR A 54 -13.84 -10.79 -11.65
C TYR A 54 -13.67 -11.14 -13.15
N GLY A 55 -12.60 -11.88 -13.49
CA GLY A 55 -12.35 -12.33 -14.86
C GLY A 55 -13.49 -13.21 -15.41
N ALA A 56 -14.05 -14.06 -14.57
CA ALA A 56 -15.20 -14.90 -14.95
C ALA A 56 -16.46 -14.06 -15.24
N LEU A 57 -16.74 -13.02 -14.45
CA LEU A 57 -17.85 -12.10 -14.71
C LEU A 57 -17.73 -11.39 -16.06
N ALA A 58 -16.51 -11.08 -16.50
CA ALA A 58 -16.24 -10.45 -17.79
C ALA A 58 -16.27 -11.43 -18.98
N ASN A 59 -16.24 -12.75 -18.72
CA ASN A 59 -16.17 -13.77 -19.76
C ASN A 59 -17.57 -14.18 -20.22
N SER A 60 -17.90 -13.88 -21.47
CA SER A 60 -19.22 -14.17 -22.08
C SER A 60 -19.59 -15.66 -22.12
N PHE A 61 -18.64 -16.59 -21.95
CA PHE A 61 -18.89 -18.02 -21.87
C PHE A 61 -19.15 -18.53 -20.45
N PHE A 62 -19.01 -17.68 -19.44
CA PHE A 62 -19.29 -18.05 -18.07
C PHE A 62 -20.79 -17.96 -17.78
N LEU A 63 -21.35 -18.96 -17.09
CA LEU A 63 -22.79 -19.05 -16.82
C LEU A 63 -23.38 -17.81 -16.11
N LEU A 64 -22.59 -17.18 -15.24
CA LEU A 64 -22.95 -15.98 -14.49
C LEU A 64 -22.29 -14.72 -15.04
N ALA A 65 -21.93 -14.70 -16.32
CA ALA A 65 -21.32 -13.55 -16.95
C ALA A 65 -22.20 -12.31 -16.80
N ASN A 66 -21.59 -11.22 -16.34
CA ASN A 66 -22.25 -9.92 -16.23
C ASN A 66 -21.22 -8.82 -16.60
N PRO A 67 -21.12 -8.49 -17.90
CA PRO A 67 -20.19 -7.48 -18.39
C PRO A 67 -20.40 -6.10 -17.76
N ASP A 68 -21.65 -5.73 -17.45
CA ASP A 68 -21.95 -4.43 -16.82
C ASP A 68 -21.42 -4.37 -15.40
N MET A 69 -21.56 -5.46 -14.64
CA MET A 69 -20.96 -5.56 -13.29
C MET A 69 -19.44 -5.52 -13.36
N ALA A 70 -18.83 -6.23 -14.30
CA ALA A 70 -17.39 -6.19 -14.50
C ALA A 70 -16.89 -4.78 -14.87
N ALA A 71 -17.62 -4.08 -15.73
CA ALA A 71 -17.34 -2.69 -16.08
C ALA A 71 -17.52 -1.74 -14.89
N ALA A 72 -18.55 -1.95 -14.07
CA ALA A 72 -18.79 -1.17 -12.87
C ALA A 72 -17.63 -1.30 -11.86
N ILE A 73 -17.15 -2.52 -11.60
CA ILE A 73 -16.00 -2.78 -10.70
C ILE A 73 -14.77 -2.00 -11.15
N THR A 74 -14.41 -2.09 -12.43
CA THR A 74 -13.22 -1.39 -12.95
C THR A 74 -13.38 0.12 -12.98
N SER A 75 -14.59 0.60 -13.26
CA SER A 75 -14.89 2.03 -13.30
C SER A 75 -14.85 2.64 -11.90
N SER A 76 -15.38 1.93 -10.90
CA SER A 76 -15.34 2.33 -9.50
C SER A 76 -13.90 2.39 -8.98
N GLY A 77 -13.08 1.37 -9.27
CA GLY A 77 -11.66 1.38 -8.89
C GLY A 77 -10.87 2.52 -9.55
N ARG A 78 -11.13 2.78 -10.84
CA ARG A 78 -10.51 3.92 -11.54
C ARG A 78 -10.94 5.25 -10.93
N PHE A 79 -12.22 5.41 -10.64
CA PHE A 79 -12.74 6.62 -10.01
C PHE A 79 -12.11 6.83 -8.63
N PHE A 80 -12.04 5.78 -7.83
CA PHE A 80 -11.42 5.83 -6.50
C PHE A 80 -9.96 6.32 -6.55
N ILE A 81 -9.11 5.69 -7.37
CA ILE A 81 -7.69 6.08 -7.41
C ILE A 81 -7.49 7.50 -7.96
N GLN A 82 -8.35 7.95 -8.90
CA GLN A 82 -8.32 9.30 -9.42
C GLN A 82 -8.77 10.32 -8.37
N LEU A 83 -9.78 10.01 -7.58
CA LEU A 83 -10.26 10.84 -6.48
C LEU A 83 -9.17 11.05 -5.44
N VAL A 84 -8.57 9.95 -4.96
CA VAL A 84 -7.49 10.01 -3.96
C VAL A 84 -6.30 10.80 -4.50
N ALA A 85 -5.83 10.51 -5.73
CA ALA A 85 -4.72 11.22 -6.33
C ALA A 85 -5.01 12.73 -6.49
N SER A 86 -6.22 13.08 -6.92
CA SER A 86 -6.64 14.49 -7.06
C SER A 86 -6.70 15.22 -5.72
N ASN A 87 -7.17 14.56 -4.67
CA ASN A 87 -7.21 15.12 -3.34
C ASN A 87 -5.80 15.30 -2.76
N VAL A 88 -4.91 14.32 -2.94
CA VAL A 88 -3.49 14.44 -2.55
C VAL A 88 -2.83 15.61 -3.30
N GLU A 89 -3.01 15.72 -4.62
CA GLU A 89 -2.48 16.84 -5.41
C GLU A 89 -2.98 18.18 -4.87
N ARG A 90 -4.30 18.31 -4.68
CA ARG A 90 -4.92 19.55 -4.20
C ARG A 90 -4.39 19.98 -2.83
N GLU A 91 -4.31 19.06 -1.88
CA GLU A 91 -3.87 19.35 -0.52
C GLU A 91 -2.36 19.65 -0.46
N LEU A 92 -1.54 18.97 -1.25
CA LEU A 92 -0.10 19.27 -1.32
C LEU A 92 0.16 20.62 -2.00
N GLN A 93 -0.60 20.98 -3.05
CA GLN A 93 -0.53 22.30 -3.68
C GLN A 93 -1.01 23.40 -2.73
N ALA A 94 -1.99 23.12 -1.90
CA ALA A 94 -2.44 24.08 -0.87
C ALA A 94 -1.40 24.25 0.24
N LEU A 95 -0.68 23.19 0.60
CA LEU A 95 0.36 23.22 1.62
C LEU A 95 1.61 23.98 1.16
N LEU A 96 2.09 23.68 -0.04
CA LEU A 96 3.22 24.34 -0.68
C LEU A 96 2.97 24.41 -2.20
N PRO A 97 2.60 25.57 -2.74
CA PRO A 97 2.42 25.72 -4.19
C PRO A 97 3.69 25.37 -4.97
N SER A 98 3.53 24.54 -5.99
CA SER A 98 4.60 24.10 -6.87
C SER A 98 4.21 24.31 -8.34
N GLU A 99 5.15 24.72 -9.18
CA GLU A 99 4.95 24.84 -10.65
C GLU A 99 4.71 23.46 -11.31
N LYS A 100 5.26 22.41 -10.70
CA LYS A 100 5.09 21.04 -11.18
C LYS A 100 4.07 20.31 -10.31
N PRO A 101 3.29 19.41 -10.90
CA PRO A 101 2.38 18.59 -10.10
C PRO A 101 3.14 17.70 -9.13
N TYR A 102 2.52 17.44 -7.99
CA TYR A 102 3.01 16.48 -7.02
C TYR A 102 2.77 15.04 -7.51
N ILE A 103 1.64 14.79 -8.18
CA ILE A 103 1.36 13.49 -8.78
C ILE A 103 2.19 13.31 -10.05
N CYS A 104 3.09 12.33 -10.03
CA CYS A 104 4.03 12.05 -11.12
C CYS A 104 3.51 11.02 -12.12
N TYR A 105 2.84 9.99 -11.62
CA TYR A 105 2.39 8.86 -12.45
C TYR A 105 1.25 8.11 -11.76
N GLY A 106 0.36 7.48 -12.52
CA GLY A 106 -0.68 6.60 -12.03
C GLY A 106 -0.87 5.40 -12.95
N ASP A 107 -1.08 4.22 -12.39
CA ASP A 107 -1.38 3.00 -13.13
C ASP A 107 -2.36 2.13 -12.37
N THR A 108 -3.48 1.84 -12.98
CA THR A 108 -4.53 0.91 -12.55
C THR A 108 -5.07 1.18 -11.14
N ASP A 109 -4.32 0.83 -10.10
CA ASP A 109 -4.67 0.84 -8.68
C ASP A 109 -3.63 1.55 -7.80
N SER A 110 -2.65 2.19 -8.42
CA SER A 110 -1.58 2.91 -7.73
C SER A 110 -1.29 4.27 -8.34
N PHE A 111 -0.70 5.16 -7.56
CA PHE A 111 -0.14 6.40 -8.04
C PHE A 111 1.17 6.74 -7.32
N TYR A 112 2.01 7.48 -8.03
CA TYR A 112 3.28 7.98 -7.52
C TYR A 112 3.20 9.49 -7.36
N TYR A 113 3.67 9.98 -6.24
CA TYR A 113 3.77 11.40 -5.97
C TYR A 113 5.17 11.76 -5.47
N THR A 114 5.59 12.99 -5.72
CA THR A 114 6.86 13.53 -5.23
C THR A 114 6.64 14.42 -4.02
N LEU A 115 7.49 14.30 -3.02
CA LEU A 115 7.57 15.25 -1.91
C LEU A 115 8.79 16.17 -2.05
N GLN A 116 9.52 16.11 -3.19
CA GLN A 116 10.73 16.87 -3.39
C GLN A 116 10.57 18.38 -3.12
N PRO A 117 9.50 19.07 -3.56
CA PRO A 117 9.35 20.50 -3.25
C PRO A 117 9.29 20.78 -1.75
N ILE A 118 8.57 19.93 -1.00
CA ILE A 118 8.40 20.08 0.45
C ILE A 118 9.69 19.71 1.19
N VAL A 119 10.38 18.65 0.75
CA VAL A 119 11.70 18.25 1.28
C VAL A 119 12.72 19.37 1.04
N SER A 120 12.79 19.91 -0.18
CA SER A 120 13.70 21.01 -0.51
C SER A 120 13.41 22.28 0.30
N HIS A 121 12.16 22.59 0.51
CA HIS A 121 11.75 23.75 1.33
C HIS A 121 12.19 23.58 2.80
N LYS A 122 12.13 22.36 3.32
CA LYS A 122 12.46 22.07 4.73
C LYS A 122 13.94 21.86 4.99
N PHE A 123 14.64 21.12 4.13
CA PHE A 123 16.01 20.63 4.34
C PHE A 123 17.03 21.30 3.42
N GLY A 124 16.57 22.10 2.44
CA GLY A 124 17.40 22.75 1.44
C GLY A 124 17.37 22.05 0.08
N GLU A 125 17.73 22.80 -0.97
CA GLU A 125 17.59 22.35 -2.38
C GLU A 125 18.41 21.11 -2.74
N ASN A 126 19.53 20.90 -2.06
CA ASN A 126 20.43 19.75 -2.28
C ASN A 126 20.16 18.56 -1.35
N ALA A 127 19.05 18.59 -0.62
CA ALA A 127 18.70 17.53 0.30
C ALA A 127 18.21 16.28 -0.48
N ASP A 128 18.76 15.13 -0.12
CA ASP A 128 18.47 13.82 -0.70
C ASP A 128 18.30 12.76 0.40
N ALA A 129 18.08 11.52 0.00
CA ALA A 129 17.88 10.41 0.94
C ALA A 129 19.08 10.15 1.88
N SER A 130 20.27 10.62 1.53
CA SER A 130 21.46 10.52 2.40
C SER A 130 21.49 11.58 3.49
N THR A 131 20.68 12.63 3.39
CA THR A 131 20.60 13.68 4.40
C THR A 131 19.96 13.15 5.68
N PRO A 132 20.63 13.25 6.84
CA PRO A 132 20.13 12.69 8.10
C PRO A 132 18.72 13.20 8.45
N GLY A 133 17.85 12.27 8.82
CA GLY A 133 16.49 12.57 9.28
C GLY A 133 15.45 12.80 8.18
N ILE A 134 15.81 12.82 6.90
CA ILE A 134 14.84 12.98 5.80
C ILE A 134 13.87 11.78 5.75
N ILE A 135 14.40 10.56 5.79
CA ILE A 135 13.58 9.35 5.67
C ILE A 135 12.57 9.29 6.81
N ASP A 136 13.02 9.50 8.05
CA ASP A 136 12.14 9.51 9.22
C ASP A 136 11.09 10.61 9.16
N TRP A 137 11.49 11.77 8.62
CA TRP A 137 10.55 12.86 8.45
C TRP A 137 9.53 12.57 7.36
N VAL A 138 9.94 12.04 6.20
CA VAL A 138 9.02 11.65 5.11
C VAL A 138 8.06 10.58 5.59
N ASP A 139 8.52 9.58 6.34
CA ASP A 139 7.68 8.55 6.94
C ASP A 139 6.65 9.15 7.93
N SER A 140 7.09 10.07 8.76
CA SER A 140 6.21 10.78 9.70
C SER A 140 5.20 11.70 8.98
N PHE A 141 5.63 12.36 7.91
CA PHE A 141 4.77 13.22 7.08
C PHE A 141 3.70 12.40 6.36
N GLU A 142 4.10 11.30 5.77
CA GLU A 142 3.19 10.37 5.13
C GLU A 142 2.11 9.90 6.11
N LYS A 143 2.51 9.36 7.27
CA LYS A 143 1.58 8.87 8.30
C LYS A 143 0.63 9.95 8.84
N LYS A 144 1.07 11.19 8.97
CA LYS A 144 0.28 12.27 9.58
C LYS A 144 -0.54 13.09 8.58
N VAL A 145 -0.03 13.27 7.37
CA VAL A 145 -0.63 14.17 6.37
C VAL A 145 -1.26 13.36 5.26
N ILE A 146 -0.49 12.52 4.59
CA ILE A 146 -0.98 11.79 3.41
C ILE A 146 -2.06 10.77 3.82
N GLN A 147 -1.86 10.01 4.88
CA GLN A 147 -2.86 9.04 5.36
C GLN A 147 -4.17 9.72 5.78
N ARG A 148 -4.11 10.92 6.35
CA ARG A 148 -5.33 11.68 6.64
C ARG A 148 -6.08 12.05 5.35
N ILE A 149 -5.36 12.57 4.34
CA ILE A 149 -5.97 12.92 3.04
C ILE A 149 -6.60 11.68 2.40
N ILE A 150 -5.93 10.53 2.48
CA ILE A 150 -6.44 9.26 1.99
C ILE A 150 -7.73 8.86 2.72
N GLN A 151 -7.76 8.95 4.05
CA GLN A 151 -8.96 8.62 4.84
C GLN A 151 -10.13 9.55 4.54
N ASP A 152 -9.88 10.85 4.40
CA ASP A 152 -10.88 11.83 3.99
C ASP A 152 -11.42 11.51 2.58
N SER A 153 -10.55 11.08 1.67
CA SER A 153 -10.93 10.68 0.31
C SER A 153 -11.74 9.37 0.28
N ILE A 154 -11.43 8.42 1.18
CA ILE A 154 -12.22 7.18 1.34
C ILE A 154 -13.63 7.52 1.84
N ALA A 155 -13.74 8.43 2.79
CA ALA A 155 -15.04 8.88 3.30
C ALA A 155 -15.87 9.56 2.19
N GLU A 156 -15.25 10.45 1.40
CA GLU A 156 -15.88 11.10 0.25
C GLU A 156 -16.34 10.06 -0.81
N TYR A 157 -15.48 9.10 -1.12
CA TYR A 157 -15.82 8.02 -2.07
C TYR A 157 -16.99 7.16 -1.57
N ALA A 158 -17.00 6.83 -0.28
CA ALA A 158 -18.05 6.05 0.34
C ALA A 158 -19.41 6.80 0.31
N GLU A 159 -19.39 8.11 0.55
CA GLU A 159 -20.59 8.95 0.43
C GLU A 159 -21.13 8.98 -1.01
N ILE A 160 -20.25 9.20 -2.00
CA ILE A 160 -20.64 9.26 -3.42
C ILE A 160 -21.27 7.95 -3.89
N LEU A 161 -20.72 6.81 -3.48
CA LEU A 161 -21.21 5.49 -3.89
C LEU A 161 -22.20 4.85 -2.92
N ASN A 162 -22.55 5.55 -1.84
CA ASN A 162 -23.45 5.07 -0.78
C ASN A 162 -22.99 3.72 -0.20
N ILE A 163 -21.70 3.66 0.19
CA ILE A 163 -21.07 2.48 0.79
C ILE A 163 -21.29 2.51 2.30
N ASP A 164 -21.97 1.52 2.85
CA ASP A 164 -22.31 1.47 4.29
C ASP A 164 -21.08 1.24 5.17
N ASP A 165 -20.12 0.42 4.72
CA ASP A 165 -18.90 0.11 5.47
C ASP A 165 -17.65 0.33 4.61
N PRO A 166 -17.00 1.50 4.71
CA PRO A 166 -15.78 1.81 3.99
C PRO A 166 -14.51 1.21 4.62
N SER A 167 -14.60 0.50 5.75
CA SER A 167 -13.43 -0.04 6.47
C SER A 167 -12.61 -1.04 5.66
N GLN A 168 -13.20 -1.64 4.62
CA GLN A 168 -12.55 -2.57 3.71
C GLN A 168 -11.78 -1.87 2.57
N ILE A 169 -11.89 -0.53 2.47
CA ILE A 169 -11.20 0.24 1.45
C ILE A 169 -9.94 0.82 2.07
N GLY A 170 -8.79 0.56 1.45
CA GLY A 170 -7.52 1.06 1.93
C GLY A 170 -6.56 1.39 0.81
N VAL A 171 -5.66 2.32 1.07
CA VAL A 171 -4.49 2.63 0.25
C VAL A 171 -3.28 2.62 1.17
N GLU A 172 -2.31 1.80 0.83
CA GLU A 172 -1.09 1.64 1.60
C GLU A 172 0.12 2.10 0.78
N ARG A 173 1.11 2.64 1.46
CA ARG A 173 2.38 2.96 0.83
C ARG A 173 3.20 1.69 0.63
N GLU A 174 3.53 1.38 -0.61
CA GLU A 174 4.38 0.24 -0.95
C GLU A 174 5.87 0.57 -0.90
N ILE A 175 6.26 1.76 -1.38
CA ILE A 175 7.68 2.11 -1.53
C ILE A 175 7.93 3.59 -1.22
N ILE A 176 9.13 3.89 -0.72
CA ILE A 176 9.77 5.20 -0.76
C ILE A 176 11.05 5.05 -1.58
N SER A 177 11.25 5.94 -2.54
CA SER A 177 12.45 5.99 -3.37
C SER A 177 12.97 7.42 -3.48
N ASP A 178 14.27 7.59 -3.55
CA ASP A 178 14.92 8.87 -3.83
C ASP A 178 14.87 9.26 -5.31
N ARG A 179 14.70 8.27 -6.18
CA ARG A 179 14.61 8.44 -7.63
C ARG A 179 13.64 7.47 -8.24
N ALA A 180 12.87 7.95 -9.22
CA ALA A 180 12.01 7.11 -10.03
C ALA A 180 12.16 7.46 -11.51
N PHE A 181 12.09 6.44 -12.37
CA PHE A 181 12.18 6.58 -13.80
C PHE A 181 10.89 6.08 -14.45
N PHE A 182 10.15 6.98 -15.10
CA PHE A 182 8.93 6.65 -15.84
C PHE A 182 9.21 6.80 -17.33
N VAL A 183 9.47 5.69 -18.02
CA VAL A 183 9.82 5.68 -19.45
C VAL A 183 8.58 5.61 -20.34
N ALA A 184 7.61 4.78 -19.97
CA ALA A 184 6.35 4.60 -20.66
C ALA A 184 5.33 3.93 -19.73
N LYS A 185 4.07 3.82 -20.18
CA LYS A 185 3.04 3.09 -19.43
C LYS A 185 3.53 1.67 -19.10
N LYS A 186 3.51 1.31 -17.82
CA LYS A 186 3.98 0.02 -17.27
C LYS A 186 5.48 -0.25 -17.44
N ARG A 187 6.28 0.80 -17.72
CA ARG A 187 7.74 0.72 -17.81
C ARG A 187 8.35 1.79 -16.93
N TYR A 188 8.54 1.49 -15.68
CA TYR A 188 9.14 2.37 -14.68
C TYR A 188 10.01 1.55 -13.72
N ALA A 189 10.90 2.25 -13.03
CA ALA A 189 11.70 1.76 -11.92
C ALA A 189 11.74 2.85 -10.84
N ALA A 190 11.59 2.45 -9.59
CA ALA A 190 11.63 3.30 -8.41
C ALA A 190 12.40 2.62 -7.29
#